data_464d0843873b53dd46b002fd04ceeefd
#
_entry.id   464d0843873b53dd46b002fd04ceeefd
#
_cell.length_a   1.000
_cell.length_b   1.000
_cell.length_c   1.000
_cell.angle_alpha   90.00
_cell.angle_beta   90.00
_cell.angle_gamma   90.00
#
_symmetry.space_group_name_H-M   'P 1'
#
loop_
_entity.id
_entity.type
_entity.pdbx_description
1 polymer ?
#
loop_
_entity_poly.entity_id
_entity_poly.type
_entity_poly.pdbx_seq_one_letter_code
_entity_poly.pdbx_strand_id
1 'polypeptide(L)'
;MLIGVAEDSVRRPTLAEAKVEMDLLVQAGFNAVRVTQIWAPGETKLSAADQRILRNVVQAARLDGVQVLLTVMNFGNRTTPLTEQRREEFAAYAAALASALPQVRYFVIGNEPNINRYWLPQFSPDGTDAAAPAYEALLARAYDALNAVSSKIVVLGGAISPHGGDDPDSIRPTHSPTAFLTDLGAAYRASSRTKPIMDGLALHPYEDNSSVAPIDGVHPNSTTIALADYDKLVTLLGTVFGGTAQRGSTLPIYYDEFGVEAQIPPAKASLYTGREPVTVKPVPEAVQGAYYRQAVELAFCQPNVRGLFLFHAIDERDLNRWQSGLFYIDRSAKSDLRLVRAAISQAHRGVVTHCPGLALLPRGSLVVAVRPVPQATLLCDIDCTYVVTVRRGSRVADRSRGRAVGGQAKRIRLGLLRSGLHYMVTASLSAPVNPGHATVLRAVPFAVP
;
A
#
# COMPACT_ATOMS: atom_id res chain seq x y z
N MET A 1 8.62 -9.38 3.96
CA MET A 1 7.57 -8.36 4.14
C MET A 1 7.78 -7.68 5.49
N LEU A 2 7.64 -6.35 5.56
CA LEU A 2 7.57 -5.64 6.83
C LEU A 2 6.20 -5.92 7.47
N ILE A 3 6.18 -6.29 8.74
CA ILE A 3 4.95 -6.34 9.53
C ILE A 3 5.20 -5.48 10.75
N GLY A 4 4.54 -4.34 10.77
CA GLY A 4 4.81 -3.27 11.70
C GLY A 4 3.56 -2.70 12.33
N VAL A 5 3.74 -1.53 12.92
CA VAL A 5 2.68 -0.76 13.56
C VAL A 5 2.89 0.73 13.33
N ALA A 6 1.83 1.47 13.09
CA ALA A 6 1.82 2.92 13.13
C ALA A 6 1.66 3.37 14.59
N GLU A 7 2.77 3.86 15.18
CA GLU A 7 2.81 4.10 16.62
C GLU A 7 3.76 5.25 16.99
N ASP A 8 3.20 6.35 17.44
CA ASP A 8 3.95 7.54 17.84
C ASP A 8 4.33 7.56 19.34
N SER A 9 3.87 6.59 20.15
CA SER A 9 4.28 6.47 21.56
C SER A 9 5.79 6.26 21.72
N VAL A 10 6.48 5.73 20.71
CA VAL A 10 7.93 5.57 20.67
C VAL A 10 8.70 6.90 20.59
N ARG A 11 8.04 8.01 20.28
CA ARG A 11 8.63 9.34 20.18
C ARG A 11 8.86 9.95 21.58
N ARG A 12 9.96 9.57 22.21
CA ARG A 12 10.27 9.94 23.58
C ARG A 12 11.49 10.85 23.68
N PRO A 13 11.53 11.72 24.69
CA PRO A 13 12.64 12.68 24.88
C PRO A 13 13.98 12.01 25.18
N THR A 14 13.99 10.78 25.71
CA THR A 14 15.21 10.00 26.00
C THR A 14 15.22 8.67 25.26
N LEU A 15 16.41 8.14 25.01
CA LEU A 15 16.59 6.82 24.41
C LEU A 15 16.00 5.71 25.28
N ALA A 16 16.15 5.83 26.61
CA ALA A 16 15.64 4.81 27.53
C ALA A 16 14.11 4.71 27.46
N GLU A 17 13.40 5.84 27.43
CA GLU A 17 11.94 5.86 27.29
C GLU A 17 11.51 5.35 25.91
N ALA A 18 12.18 5.78 24.82
CA ALA A 18 11.90 5.29 23.47
C ALA A 18 12.11 3.76 23.37
N LYS A 19 13.12 3.23 24.07
CA LYS A 19 13.41 1.79 24.10
C LYS A 19 12.32 1.02 24.83
N VAL A 20 11.78 1.52 25.94
CA VAL A 20 10.67 0.88 26.67
C VAL A 20 9.44 0.72 25.77
N GLU A 21 9.09 1.75 25.01
CA GLU A 21 7.96 1.65 24.06
C GLU A 21 8.30 0.72 22.89
N MET A 22 9.53 0.75 22.37
CA MET A 22 9.97 -0.14 21.29
C MET A 22 9.94 -1.63 21.71
N ASP A 23 10.26 -1.93 22.97
CA ASP A 23 10.19 -3.29 23.51
C ASP A 23 8.78 -3.89 23.44
N LEU A 24 7.73 -3.08 23.60
CA LEU A 24 6.35 -3.55 23.43
C LEU A 24 6.09 -3.96 21.97
N LEU A 25 6.62 -3.21 21.01
CA LEU A 25 6.47 -3.54 19.58
C LEU A 25 7.16 -4.87 19.27
N VAL A 26 8.36 -5.08 19.78
CA VAL A 26 9.11 -6.36 19.65
C VAL A 26 8.37 -7.50 20.37
N GLN A 27 7.80 -7.24 21.55
CA GLN A 27 6.99 -8.21 22.25
C GLN A 27 5.78 -8.67 21.43
N ALA A 28 5.16 -7.76 20.67
CA ALA A 28 4.08 -8.10 19.74
C ALA A 28 4.55 -8.84 18.47
N GLY A 29 5.86 -8.86 18.20
CA GLY A 29 6.47 -9.53 17.05
C GLY A 29 6.70 -8.63 15.84
N PHE A 30 6.49 -7.32 15.97
CA PHE A 30 6.71 -6.37 14.89
C PHE A 30 8.19 -6.22 14.55
N ASN A 31 8.49 -6.08 13.25
CA ASN A 31 9.83 -5.81 12.74
C ASN A 31 9.94 -4.43 12.08
N ALA A 32 8.87 -3.63 12.16
CA ALA A 32 8.83 -2.26 11.65
C ALA A 32 7.94 -1.36 12.51
N VAL A 33 8.22 -0.07 12.51
CA VAL A 33 7.39 0.96 13.11
C VAL A 33 7.25 2.14 12.14
N ARG A 34 6.02 2.62 11.94
CA ARG A 34 5.73 3.86 11.23
C ARG A 34 5.57 4.96 12.28
N VAL A 35 6.34 6.03 12.13
CA VAL A 35 6.27 7.22 12.98
C VAL A 35 5.98 8.44 12.15
N THR A 36 5.31 9.42 12.75
CA THR A 36 4.87 10.63 12.05
C THR A 36 5.76 11.81 12.40
N GLN A 37 6.18 12.57 11.39
CA GLN A 37 6.79 13.88 11.54
C GLN A 37 5.96 14.92 10.81
N ILE A 38 5.50 15.92 11.57
CA ILE A 38 4.70 17.02 11.04
C ILE A 38 5.63 18.09 10.48
N TRP A 39 5.34 18.54 9.27
CA TRP A 39 5.90 19.73 8.65
C TRP A 39 4.97 20.94 8.86
N ALA A 40 5.53 22.10 9.11
CA ALA A 40 4.80 23.36 9.13
C ALA A 40 5.30 24.32 8.04
N PRO A 41 4.41 25.16 7.47
CA PRO A 41 4.77 26.14 6.44
C PRO A 41 5.95 27.05 6.88
N GLY A 42 6.96 27.16 6.04
CA GLY A 42 8.19 27.91 6.30
C GLY A 42 9.34 27.08 6.86
N GLU A 43 9.07 25.84 7.27
CA GLU A 43 10.13 24.95 7.76
C GLU A 43 10.84 24.25 6.61
N THR A 44 12.17 24.28 6.61
CA THR A 44 13.03 23.56 5.67
C THR A 44 14.00 22.60 6.37
N LYS A 45 13.93 22.51 7.70
CA LYS A 45 14.77 21.65 8.56
C LYS A 45 14.05 21.37 9.88
N LEU A 46 14.46 20.28 10.54
CA LEU A 46 13.92 19.93 11.86
C LEU A 46 14.35 20.93 12.93
N SER A 47 13.48 21.07 13.93
CA SER A 47 13.88 21.64 15.21
C SER A 47 14.93 20.73 15.90
N ALA A 48 15.77 21.28 16.75
CA ALA A 48 16.74 20.50 17.54
C ALA A 48 16.04 19.48 18.47
N ALA A 49 14.83 19.81 18.93
CA ALA A 49 14.01 18.93 19.76
C ALA A 49 13.51 17.72 18.98
N ASP A 50 12.91 17.94 17.80
CA ASP A 50 12.42 16.85 16.94
C ASP A 50 13.56 15.95 16.47
N GLN A 51 14.69 16.55 16.09
CA GLN A 51 15.85 15.78 15.68
C GLN A 51 16.35 14.85 16.81
N ARG A 52 16.36 15.32 18.05
CA ARG A 52 16.74 14.49 19.21
C ARG A 52 15.75 13.37 19.42
N ILE A 53 14.44 13.65 19.42
CA ILE A 53 13.38 12.65 19.60
C ILE A 53 13.47 11.58 18.51
N LEU A 54 13.56 11.97 17.24
CA LEU A 54 13.64 11.02 16.13
C LEU A 54 14.93 10.19 16.15
N ARG A 55 16.05 10.78 16.58
CA ARG A 55 17.30 10.02 16.81
C ARG A 55 17.11 8.95 17.89
N ASN A 56 16.40 9.26 18.98
CA ASN A 56 16.10 8.27 20.03
C ASN A 56 15.24 7.12 19.45
N VAL A 57 14.21 7.43 18.65
CA VAL A 57 13.39 6.40 17.96
C VAL A 57 14.25 5.51 17.08
N VAL A 58 15.06 6.12 16.20
CA VAL A 58 15.91 5.36 15.26
C VAL A 58 16.95 4.52 15.99
N GLN A 59 17.50 5.03 17.09
CA GLN A 59 18.49 4.30 17.89
C GLN A 59 17.84 3.14 18.67
N ALA A 60 16.66 3.35 19.27
CA ALA A 60 15.89 2.29 19.90
C ALA A 60 15.51 1.18 18.90
N ALA A 61 14.96 1.57 17.74
CA ALA A 61 14.63 0.64 16.66
C ALA A 61 15.83 -0.17 16.18
N ARG A 62 17.00 0.47 16.03
CA ARG A 62 18.25 -0.21 15.65
C ARG A 62 18.70 -1.26 16.67
N LEU A 63 18.58 -0.95 17.95
CA LEU A 63 18.94 -1.90 19.03
C LEU A 63 18.09 -3.20 18.96
N ASP A 64 16.86 -3.08 18.49
CA ASP A 64 15.88 -4.17 18.40
C ASP A 64 15.74 -4.77 17.00
N GLY A 65 16.50 -4.30 16.02
CA GLY A 65 16.37 -4.76 14.64
C GLY A 65 15.07 -4.35 13.95
N VAL A 66 14.37 -3.31 14.47
CA VAL A 66 13.12 -2.78 13.93
C VAL A 66 13.43 -1.75 12.84
N GLN A 67 12.72 -1.83 11.72
CA GLN A 67 12.81 -0.85 10.62
C GLN A 67 11.91 0.35 10.92
N VAL A 68 12.43 1.57 10.68
CA VAL A 68 11.63 2.79 10.81
C VAL A 68 11.09 3.20 9.44
N LEU A 69 9.78 3.40 9.37
CA LEU A 69 9.05 4.05 8.30
C LEU A 69 8.70 5.46 8.80
N LEU A 70 9.16 6.49 8.12
CA LEU A 70 8.94 7.87 8.55
C LEU A 70 7.93 8.56 7.64
N THR A 71 6.75 8.89 8.19
CA THR A 71 5.76 9.70 7.50
C THR A 71 6.10 11.18 7.68
N VAL A 72 6.19 11.92 6.58
CA VAL A 72 6.31 13.37 6.55
C VAL A 72 5.01 13.93 6.02
N MET A 73 4.30 14.69 6.83
CA MET A 73 2.98 15.21 6.48
C MET A 73 2.76 16.65 6.98
N ASN A 74 1.83 17.34 6.34
CA ASN A 74 1.34 18.64 6.82
C ASN A 74 0.39 18.48 8.03
N PHE A 75 0.25 19.54 8.81
CA PHE A 75 -0.65 19.55 9.96
C PHE A 75 -2.11 19.82 9.53
N GLY A 76 -2.81 18.76 9.14
CA GLY A 76 -4.18 18.85 8.68
C GLY A 76 -4.33 19.73 7.43
N ASN A 77 -5.57 19.98 7.02
CA ASN A 77 -5.89 20.66 5.77
C ASN A 77 -5.53 22.15 5.69
N ARG A 78 -5.28 22.80 6.82
CA ARG A 78 -4.94 24.24 6.87
C ARG A 78 -3.52 24.55 6.44
N THR A 79 -2.66 23.54 6.38
CA THR A 79 -1.24 23.70 6.04
C THR A 79 -0.87 22.92 4.78
N THR A 80 -1.85 22.62 3.94
CA THR A 80 -1.64 21.98 2.63
C THR A 80 -0.64 22.76 1.78
N PRO A 81 0.45 22.13 1.26
CA PRO A 81 1.50 22.81 0.50
C PRO A 81 1.07 23.05 -0.97
N LEU A 82 0.19 24.04 -1.17
CA LEU A 82 -0.46 24.29 -2.48
C LEU A 82 0.42 25.13 -3.43
N THR A 83 1.27 26.04 -2.92
CA THR A 83 2.12 26.87 -3.76
C THR A 83 3.45 26.17 -4.05
N GLU A 84 4.10 26.57 -5.14
CA GLU A 84 5.42 26.08 -5.52
C GLU A 84 6.42 26.23 -4.36
N GLN A 85 6.48 27.42 -3.76
CA GLN A 85 7.34 27.69 -2.61
C GLN A 85 7.07 26.72 -1.45
N ARG A 86 5.79 26.43 -1.12
CA ARG A 86 5.44 25.52 -0.03
C ARG A 86 5.83 24.07 -0.33
N ARG A 87 5.71 23.66 -1.58
CA ARG A 87 6.19 22.32 -2.02
C ARG A 87 7.71 22.20 -1.95
N GLU A 88 8.43 23.26 -2.31
CA GLU A 88 9.88 23.33 -2.17
C GLU A 88 10.32 23.27 -0.70
N GLU A 89 9.69 24.05 0.18
CA GLU A 89 9.93 24.04 1.63
C GLU A 89 9.70 22.63 2.21
N PHE A 90 8.59 21.99 1.86
CA PHE A 90 8.27 20.62 2.29
C PHE A 90 9.33 19.61 1.79
N ALA A 91 9.69 19.68 0.53
CA ALA A 91 10.68 18.78 -0.06
C ALA A 91 12.07 18.97 0.57
N ALA A 92 12.47 20.22 0.83
CA ALA A 92 13.71 20.55 1.55
C ALA A 92 13.69 20.00 2.99
N TYR A 93 12.53 20.10 3.67
CA TYR A 93 12.34 19.54 5.00
C TYR A 93 12.50 18.02 5.01
N ALA A 94 11.86 17.32 4.05
CA ALA A 94 11.99 15.87 3.92
C ALA A 94 13.44 15.45 3.64
N ALA A 95 14.16 16.18 2.77
CA ALA A 95 15.58 15.95 2.50
C ALA A 95 16.46 16.19 3.73
N ALA A 96 16.17 17.24 4.53
CA ALA A 96 16.87 17.50 5.77
C ALA A 96 16.65 16.38 6.81
N LEU A 97 15.43 15.83 6.90
CA LEU A 97 15.11 14.63 7.69
C LEU A 97 15.97 13.44 7.27
N ALA A 98 15.99 13.13 5.99
CA ALA A 98 16.76 12.01 5.46
C ALA A 98 18.26 12.17 5.73
N SER A 99 18.79 13.38 5.59
CA SER A 99 20.19 13.69 5.89
C SER A 99 20.52 13.57 7.38
N ALA A 100 19.60 13.96 8.25
CA ALA A 100 19.77 13.88 9.71
C ALA A 100 19.63 12.47 10.27
N LEU A 101 18.95 11.56 9.54
CA LEU A 101 18.59 10.20 9.92
C LEU A 101 18.97 9.19 8.81
N PRO A 102 20.25 9.02 8.46
CA PRO A 102 20.69 8.22 7.31
C PRO A 102 20.39 6.73 7.46
N GLN A 103 19.95 6.27 8.62
CA GLN A 103 19.49 4.89 8.87
C GLN A 103 18.05 4.66 8.40
N VAL A 104 17.24 5.72 8.26
CA VAL A 104 15.85 5.63 7.78
C VAL A 104 15.86 5.50 6.27
N ARG A 105 15.27 4.43 5.76
CA ARG A 105 15.20 4.15 4.33
C ARG A 105 13.83 4.37 3.73
N TYR A 106 12.77 4.38 4.51
CA TYR A 106 11.39 4.46 4.06
C TYR A 106 10.77 5.79 4.48
N PHE A 107 10.30 6.56 3.50
CA PHE A 107 9.62 7.83 3.71
C PHE A 107 8.24 7.80 3.06
N VAL A 108 7.20 8.02 3.85
CA VAL A 108 5.84 8.22 3.37
C VAL A 108 5.60 9.73 3.22
N ILE A 109 5.10 10.15 2.07
CA ILE A 109 4.86 11.57 1.78
C ILE A 109 3.37 11.87 1.85
N GLY A 110 2.98 12.66 2.85
CA GLY A 110 1.59 13.01 3.12
C GLY A 110 0.87 11.96 3.97
N ASN A 111 -0.41 12.23 4.22
CA ASN A 111 -1.37 11.33 4.88
C ASN A 111 -2.76 11.64 4.35
N GLU A 112 -3.44 10.68 3.79
CA GLU A 112 -4.80 10.71 3.26
C GLU A 112 -5.13 11.99 2.45
N PRO A 113 -4.36 12.31 1.40
CA PRO A 113 -4.58 13.52 0.61
C PRO A 113 -5.93 13.50 -0.13
N ASN A 114 -6.59 12.36 -0.20
CA ASN A 114 -7.90 12.19 -0.80
C ASN A 114 -9.06 12.56 0.14
N ILE A 115 -8.80 12.98 1.39
CA ILE A 115 -9.86 13.41 2.31
C ILE A 115 -9.64 14.80 2.89
N ASN A 116 -10.72 15.51 3.10
CA ASN A 116 -10.75 16.91 3.53
C ASN A 116 -10.15 17.17 4.92
N ARG A 117 -9.96 16.14 5.73
CA ARG A 117 -9.32 16.26 7.05
C ARG A 117 -7.86 16.68 6.93
N TYR A 118 -7.16 16.16 5.92
CA TYR A 118 -5.72 16.35 5.76
C TYR A 118 -5.35 17.22 4.56
N TRP A 119 -6.24 17.36 3.58
CA TRP A 119 -5.96 18.08 2.34
C TRP A 119 -7.16 18.92 1.89
N LEU A 120 -6.94 20.21 1.60
CA LEU A 120 -7.90 21.12 0.95
C LEU A 120 -7.16 22.05 -0.01
N PRO A 121 -7.81 22.48 -1.13
CA PRO A 121 -9.13 22.04 -1.57
C PRO A 121 -9.12 20.59 -2.08
N GLN A 122 -10.27 19.91 -2.00
CA GLN A 122 -10.47 18.63 -2.68
C GLN A 122 -10.89 18.85 -4.12
N PHE A 123 -11.80 19.77 -4.36
CA PHE A 123 -12.32 20.13 -5.69
C PHE A 123 -12.02 21.59 -6.03
N SER A 124 -11.85 21.86 -7.33
CA SER A 124 -11.84 23.18 -7.90
C SER A 124 -13.26 23.75 -8.00
N PRO A 125 -13.44 25.08 -8.24
CA PRO A 125 -14.78 25.68 -8.37
C PRO A 125 -15.63 25.11 -9.50
N ASP A 126 -15.02 24.47 -10.49
CA ASP A 126 -15.70 23.78 -11.60
C ASP A 126 -16.04 22.31 -11.30
N GLY A 127 -15.79 21.83 -10.10
CA GLY A 127 -16.04 20.47 -9.65
C GLY A 127 -14.97 19.45 -10.05
N THR A 128 -13.88 19.86 -10.70
CA THR A 128 -12.77 18.96 -11.00
C THR A 128 -11.89 18.70 -9.77
N ASP A 129 -11.16 17.57 -9.76
CA ASP A 129 -10.22 17.24 -8.68
C ASP A 129 -9.08 18.26 -8.60
N ALA A 130 -8.95 18.94 -7.47
CA ALA A 130 -7.85 19.84 -7.15
C ALA A 130 -6.77 19.17 -6.29
N ALA A 131 -7.12 18.13 -5.55
CA ALA A 131 -6.22 17.49 -4.59
C ALA A 131 -5.17 16.63 -5.28
N ALA A 132 -5.58 15.76 -6.22
CA ALA A 132 -4.67 14.82 -6.87
C ALA A 132 -3.56 15.52 -7.69
N PRO A 133 -3.83 16.56 -8.50
CA PRO A 133 -2.78 17.31 -9.21
C PRO A 133 -1.84 18.05 -8.25
N ALA A 134 -2.38 18.66 -7.18
CA ALA A 134 -1.57 19.36 -6.20
C ALA A 134 -0.67 18.40 -5.39
N TYR A 135 -1.19 17.21 -5.09
CA TYR A 135 -0.44 16.16 -4.41
C TYR A 135 0.63 15.54 -5.34
N GLU A 136 0.34 15.31 -6.62
CA GLU A 136 1.33 14.86 -7.61
C GLU A 136 2.54 15.80 -7.62
N ALA A 137 2.30 17.10 -7.71
CA ALA A 137 3.35 18.10 -7.74
C ALA A 137 4.21 18.11 -6.46
N LEU A 138 3.60 17.90 -5.28
CA LEU A 138 4.32 17.73 -4.01
C LEU A 138 5.16 16.46 -4.02
N LEU A 139 4.54 15.34 -4.38
CA LEU A 139 5.17 14.02 -4.34
C LEU A 139 6.38 13.95 -5.28
N ALA A 140 6.25 14.49 -6.50
CA ALA A 140 7.33 14.57 -7.47
C ALA A 140 8.55 15.33 -6.92
N ARG A 141 8.33 16.46 -6.25
CA ARG A 141 9.40 17.23 -5.64
C ARG A 141 10.05 16.55 -4.44
N ALA A 142 9.23 15.97 -3.56
CA ALA A 142 9.73 15.21 -2.43
C ALA A 142 10.54 13.99 -2.87
N TYR A 143 10.07 13.30 -3.93
CA TYR A 143 10.79 12.18 -4.54
C TYR A 143 12.19 12.59 -5.02
N ASP A 144 12.27 13.67 -5.78
CA ASP A 144 13.57 14.16 -6.31
C ASP A 144 14.50 14.61 -5.19
N ALA A 145 13.99 15.34 -4.19
CA ALA A 145 14.77 15.82 -3.06
C ALA A 145 15.32 14.68 -2.18
N LEU A 146 14.50 13.66 -1.89
CA LEU A 146 14.92 12.49 -1.12
C LEU A 146 15.93 11.64 -1.88
N ASN A 147 15.72 11.40 -3.17
CA ASN A 147 16.67 10.66 -4.02
C ASN A 147 18.00 11.40 -4.21
N ALA A 148 18.00 12.73 -4.18
CA ALA A 148 19.23 13.52 -4.18
C ALA A 148 20.07 13.31 -2.90
N VAL A 149 19.44 13.03 -1.76
CA VAL A 149 20.14 12.64 -0.52
C VAL A 149 20.72 11.24 -0.64
N SER A 150 19.92 10.26 -1.07
CA SER A 150 20.38 8.89 -1.26
C SER A 150 19.44 8.09 -2.16
N SER A 151 20.01 7.45 -3.19
CA SER A 151 19.27 6.51 -4.07
C SER A 151 18.82 5.22 -3.37
N LYS A 152 19.18 5.02 -2.09
CA LYS A 152 18.72 3.89 -1.26
C LYS A 152 17.42 4.19 -0.52
N ILE A 153 16.95 5.42 -0.55
CA ILE A 153 15.68 5.81 0.05
C ILE A 153 14.55 5.24 -0.81
N VAL A 154 13.53 4.74 -0.14
CA VAL A 154 12.29 4.25 -0.72
C VAL A 154 11.20 5.28 -0.40
N VAL A 155 10.72 5.96 -1.43
CA VAL A 155 9.67 6.98 -1.29
C VAL A 155 8.32 6.32 -1.51
N LEU A 156 7.45 6.39 -0.51
CA LEU A 156 6.08 5.89 -0.56
C LEU A 156 5.14 7.07 -0.76
N GLY A 157 4.36 7.00 -1.83
CA GLY A 157 3.33 7.98 -2.13
C GLY A 157 1.94 7.46 -1.75
N GLY A 158 0.99 8.36 -1.58
CA GLY A 158 -0.40 8.05 -1.29
C GLY A 158 -0.74 8.17 0.18
N ALA A 159 -0.52 7.12 0.98
CA ALA A 159 -1.13 6.95 2.30
C ALA A 159 -2.64 7.23 2.22
N ILE A 160 -3.30 6.60 1.23
CA ILE A 160 -4.65 6.95 0.76
C ILE A 160 -5.70 6.33 1.67
N SER A 161 -6.71 7.11 2.06
CA SER A 161 -7.91 6.61 2.74
C SER A 161 -8.69 5.65 1.83
N PRO A 162 -9.22 4.53 2.34
CA PRO A 162 -9.95 3.55 1.54
C PRO A 162 -11.32 4.04 1.06
N HIS A 163 -11.84 5.11 1.65
CA HIS A 163 -13.18 5.65 1.40
C HIS A 163 -13.15 7.09 0.93
N GLY A 164 -14.21 7.51 0.24
CA GLY A 164 -14.46 8.89 -0.17
C GLY A 164 -15.76 9.01 -0.94
N GLY A 165 -16.31 10.23 -1.03
CA GLY A 165 -17.66 10.49 -1.55
C GLY A 165 -17.70 10.93 -3.01
N ASP A 166 -16.62 11.45 -3.58
CA ASP A 166 -16.54 12.01 -4.96
C ASP A 166 -17.62 13.07 -5.27
N ASP A 167 -18.07 13.79 -4.24
CA ASP A 167 -19.13 14.79 -4.32
C ASP A 167 -18.57 16.19 -4.03
N PRO A 168 -18.42 17.07 -5.06
CA PRO A 168 -17.89 18.41 -4.87
C PRO A 168 -18.81 19.33 -4.05
N ASP A 169 -20.12 19.05 -4.01
CA ASP A 169 -21.11 19.83 -3.28
C ASP A 169 -21.27 19.39 -1.81
N SER A 170 -20.52 18.36 -1.41
CA SER A 170 -20.51 17.87 -0.04
C SER A 170 -19.98 18.93 0.93
N ILE A 171 -20.58 19.02 2.12
CA ILE A 171 -20.01 19.83 3.23
C ILE A 171 -18.68 19.26 3.75
N ARG A 172 -18.35 18.03 3.40
CA ARG A 172 -17.08 17.36 3.67
C ARG A 172 -16.56 16.69 2.38
N PRO A 173 -16.12 17.50 1.42
CA PRO A 173 -15.69 16.98 0.13
C PRO A 173 -14.50 16.04 0.27
N THR A 174 -14.56 14.89 -0.39
CA THR A 174 -13.52 13.85 -0.37
C THR A 174 -13.52 13.13 -1.71
N HIS A 175 -12.37 12.57 -2.08
CA HIS A 175 -12.27 11.65 -3.21
C HIS A 175 -12.18 10.21 -2.72
N SER A 176 -12.86 9.30 -3.42
CA SER A 176 -12.60 7.87 -3.26
C SER A 176 -11.17 7.51 -3.68
N PRO A 177 -10.59 6.42 -3.16
CA PRO A 177 -9.26 5.98 -3.59
C PRO A 177 -9.20 5.71 -5.10
N THR A 178 -10.29 5.23 -5.69
CA THR A 178 -10.36 4.94 -7.14
C THR A 178 -10.32 6.24 -7.97
N ALA A 179 -11.11 7.25 -7.62
CA ALA A 179 -11.10 8.55 -8.30
C ALA A 179 -9.75 9.24 -8.11
N PHE A 180 -9.29 9.37 -6.87
CA PHE A 180 -8.02 10.04 -6.55
C PHE A 180 -6.82 9.42 -7.29
N LEU A 181 -6.69 8.08 -7.32
CA LEU A 181 -5.62 7.41 -8.05
C LEU A 181 -5.72 7.60 -9.56
N THR A 182 -6.95 7.64 -10.10
CA THR A 182 -7.17 7.92 -11.52
C THR A 182 -6.68 9.31 -11.88
N ASP A 183 -7.05 10.31 -11.08
CA ASP A 183 -6.69 11.70 -11.31
C ASP A 183 -5.21 11.99 -11.01
N LEU A 184 -4.63 11.29 -10.01
CA LEU A 184 -3.19 11.29 -9.77
C LEU A 184 -2.40 10.79 -11.00
N GLY A 185 -2.86 9.69 -11.61
CA GLY A 185 -2.25 9.17 -12.84
C GLY A 185 -2.42 10.10 -14.03
N ALA A 186 -3.58 10.77 -14.15
CA ALA A 186 -3.83 11.79 -15.18
C ALA A 186 -2.90 13.00 -15.00
N ALA A 187 -2.77 13.52 -13.78
CA ALA A 187 -1.85 14.60 -13.44
C ALA A 187 -0.41 14.24 -13.75
N TYR A 188 0.02 13.02 -13.37
CA TYR A 188 1.37 12.53 -13.68
C TYR A 188 1.63 12.47 -15.20
N ARG A 189 0.67 12.02 -16.01
CA ARG A 189 0.79 12.04 -17.48
C ARG A 189 0.88 13.45 -18.04
N ALA A 190 0.07 14.38 -17.51
CA ALA A 190 0.04 15.78 -17.93
C ALA A 190 1.34 16.52 -17.58
N SER A 191 2.03 16.13 -16.49
CA SER A 191 3.31 16.72 -16.09
C SER A 191 4.46 16.43 -17.05
N SER A 192 4.28 15.50 -18.01
CA SER A 192 5.32 15.04 -18.95
C SER A 192 6.60 14.54 -18.27
N ARG A 193 6.49 14.15 -17.01
CA ARG A 193 7.62 13.67 -16.21
C ARG A 193 8.13 12.33 -16.72
N THR A 194 9.46 12.20 -16.83
CA THR A 194 10.15 11.00 -17.30
C THR A 194 10.78 10.17 -16.16
N LYS A 195 10.55 10.56 -14.92
CA LYS A 195 11.01 9.87 -13.70
C LYS A 195 9.82 9.44 -12.85
N PRO A 196 9.92 8.39 -12.06
CA PRO A 196 8.86 8.04 -11.09
C PRO A 196 8.61 9.17 -10.09
N ILE A 197 7.44 9.14 -9.45
CA ILE A 197 7.09 10.00 -8.30
C ILE A 197 7.08 9.22 -6.99
N MET A 198 7.11 7.89 -7.04
CA MET A 198 7.15 7.01 -5.87
C MET A 198 7.78 5.66 -6.23
N ASP A 199 8.37 5.01 -5.23
CA ASP A 199 8.90 3.63 -5.31
C ASP A 199 7.87 2.60 -4.86
N GLY A 200 6.87 3.01 -4.09
CA GLY A 200 5.75 2.20 -3.63
C GLY A 200 4.53 3.06 -3.30
N LEU A 201 3.36 2.43 -3.30
CA LEU A 201 2.11 3.02 -2.86
C LEU A 201 1.88 2.72 -1.39
N ALA A 202 1.58 3.72 -0.59
CA ALA A 202 1.02 3.60 0.75
C ALA A 202 -0.51 3.68 0.67
N LEU A 203 -1.21 2.83 1.41
CA LEU A 203 -2.68 2.76 1.47
C LEU A 203 -3.12 2.36 2.88
N HIS A 204 -4.22 2.94 3.34
CA HIS A 204 -4.88 2.60 4.60
C HIS A 204 -6.11 1.72 4.31
N PRO A 205 -5.98 0.39 4.16
CA PRO A 205 -7.06 -0.47 3.68
C PRO A 205 -8.03 -0.88 4.79
N TYR A 206 -8.53 0.10 5.56
CA TYR A 206 -9.54 -0.16 6.59
C TYR A 206 -10.82 -0.71 5.96
N GLU A 207 -11.51 -1.55 6.73
CA GLU A 207 -12.85 -2.01 6.40
C GLU A 207 -13.91 -0.93 6.75
N ASP A 208 -15.14 -1.09 6.31
CA ASP A 208 -16.24 -0.16 6.58
C ASP A 208 -16.46 0.11 8.08
N ASN A 209 -16.17 -0.86 8.90
CA ASN A 209 -16.15 -0.80 10.35
C ASN A 209 -15.48 -2.03 10.96
N SER A 210 -15.21 -2.03 12.25
CA SER A 210 -14.46 -3.10 12.92
C SER A 210 -15.17 -4.46 12.99
N SER A 211 -16.46 -4.55 12.66
CA SER A 211 -17.19 -5.83 12.63
C SER A 211 -17.08 -6.56 11.27
N VAL A 212 -16.47 -5.96 10.25
CA VAL A 212 -16.24 -6.59 8.95
C VAL A 212 -14.92 -7.35 8.99
N ALA A 213 -14.97 -8.65 8.66
CA ALA A 213 -13.74 -9.43 8.57
C ALA A 213 -12.93 -9.03 7.33
N PRO A 214 -11.59 -8.95 7.41
CA PRO A 214 -10.76 -8.55 6.27
C PRO A 214 -10.98 -9.37 4.98
N ILE A 215 -11.32 -10.64 5.11
CA ILE A 215 -11.61 -11.51 3.97
C ILE A 215 -12.96 -11.21 3.31
N ASP A 216 -13.90 -10.65 4.07
CA ASP A 216 -15.27 -10.37 3.61
C ASP A 216 -15.44 -8.92 3.13
N GLY A 217 -14.42 -8.06 3.40
CA GLY A 217 -14.39 -6.65 3.00
C GLY A 217 -14.07 -6.45 1.52
N VAL A 218 -14.85 -7.05 0.62
CA VAL A 218 -14.68 -6.96 -0.84
C VAL A 218 -15.70 -5.99 -1.42
N HIS A 219 -15.25 -5.02 -2.19
CA HIS A 219 -16.07 -3.92 -2.73
C HIS A 219 -16.09 -3.91 -4.28
N PRO A 220 -16.62 -4.96 -4.95
CA PRO A 220 -16.53 -5.09 -6.41
C PRO A 220 -17.30 -4.00 -7.18
N ASN A 221 -18.34 -3.43 -6.58
CA ASN A 221 -19.26 -2.49 -7.22
C ASN A 221 -19.20 -1.07 -6.62
N SER A 222 -18.18 -0.75 -5.86
CA SER A 222 -17.98 0.58 -5.29
C SER A 222 -16.58 1.12 -5.60
N THR A 223 -16.31 2.36 -5.23
CA THR A 223 -15.01 3.01 -5.40
C THR A 223 -14.07 2.80 -4.20
N THR A 224 -14.53 2.16 -3.12
CA THR A 224 -13.75 1.78 -1.94
C THR A 224 -12.65 0.76 -2.29
N ILE A 225 -11.50 0.86 -1.65
CA ILE A 225 -10.40 -0.10 -1.76
C ILE A 225 -9.96 -0.50 -0.35
N ALA A 226 -10.48 -1.61 0.16
CA ALA A 226 -10.09 -2.23 1.42
C ALA A 226 -9.03 -3.33 1.21
N LEU A 227 -8.69 -4.06 2.27
CA LEU A 227 -7.60 -5.03 2.25
C LEU A 227 -7.81 -6.19 1.25
N ALA A 228 -9.05 -6.64 1.08
CA ALA A 228 -9.40 -7.72 0.15
C ALA A 228 -9.58 -7.25 -1.30
N ASP A 229 -9.61 -5.94 -1.57
CA ASP A 229 -9.77 -5.37 -2.91
C ASP A 229 -8.43 -5.29 -3.69
N TYR A 230 -7.48 -6.14 -3.37
CA TYR A 230 -6.14 -6.14 -3.97
C TYR A 230 -6.15 -6.21 -5.50
N ASP A 231 -6.96 -7.06 -6.10
CA ASP A 231 -7.09 -7.20 -7.56
C ASP A 231 -7.52 -5.89 -8.22
N LYS A 232 -8.50 -5.24 -7.62
CA LYS A 232 -9.02 -3.94 -8.05
C LYS A 232 -7.92 -2.87 -7.99
N LEU A 233 -7.18 -2.82 -6.87
CA LEU A 233 -6.08 -1.88 -6.70
C LEU A 233 -4.98 -2.09 -7.76
N VAL A 234 -4.52 -3.31 -7.95
CA VAL A 234 -3.45 -3.63 -8.91
C VAL A 234 -3.88 -3.36 -10.35
N THR A 235 -5.13 -3.67 -10.69
CA THR A 235 -5.71 -3.37 -12.00
C THR A 235 -5.78 -1.85 -12.23
N LEU A 236 -6.22 -1.10 -11.22
CA LEU A 236 -6.26 0.36 -11.27
C LEU A 236 -4.87 0.95 -11.49
N LEU A 237 -3.88 0.55 -10.68
CA LEU A 237 -2.49 1.00 -10.82
C LEU A 237 -1.93 0.69 -12.22
N GLY A 238 -2.24 -0.48 -12.77
CA GLY A 238 -1.88 -0.85 -14.13
C GLY A 238 -2.48 0.08 -15.18
N THR A 239 -3.73 0.47 -15.01
CA THR A 239 -4.45 1.37 -15.91
C THR A 239 -3.90 2.79 -15.84
N VAL A 240 -3.72 3.33 -14.63
CA VAL A 240 -3.40 4.75 -14.44
C VAL A 240 -1.91 5.06 -14.71
N PHE A 241 -0.98 4.12 -14.49
CA PHE A 241 0.44 4.34 -14.69
C PHE A 241 1.05 3.52 -15.84
N GLY A 242 0.31 2.58 -16.43
CA GLY A 242 0.80 1.75 -17.54
C GLY A 242 1.33 2.58 -18.70
N GLY A 243 2.49 2.18 -19.26
CA GLY A 243 3.15 2.88 -20.36
C GLY A 243 3.86 4.19 -19.97
N THR A 244 3.99 4.50 -18.68
CA THR A 244 4.75 5.66 -18.18
C THR A 244 6.05 5.23 -17.48
N ALA A 245 6.84 6.19 -16.99
CA ALA A 245 8.03 5.88 -16.19
C ALA A 245 7.67 5.44 -14.75
N GLN A 246 6.46 5.76 -14.26
CA GLN A 246 5.94 5.27 -12.99
C GLN A 246 5.50 3.80 -13.15
N ARG A 247 5.92 2.93 -12.22
CA ARG A 247 5.41 1.54 -12.17
C ARG A 247 3.90 1.54 -11.95
N GLY A 248 3.19 0.65 -12.64
CA GLY A 248 1.76 0.44 -12.52
C GLY A 248 1.43 -0.79 -11.67
N SER A 249 0.93 -1.86 -12.29
CA SER A 249 0.49 -3.10 -11.61
C SER A 249 1.57 -3.82 -10.80
N THR A 250 2.86 -3.51 -11.02
CA THR A 250 3.99 -4.08 -10.27
C THR A 250 4.53 -3.14 -9.20
N LEU A 251 3.86 -2.00 -8.97
CA LEU A 251 4.25 -1.06 -7.92
C LEU A 251 4.18 -1.75 -6.56
N PRO A 252 5.24 -1.71 -5.72
CA PRO A 252 5.20 -2.20 -4.36
C PRO A 252 4.10 -1.50 -3.56
N ILE A 253 3.35 -2.26 -2.75
CA ILE A 253 2.25 -1.76 -1.93
C ILE A 253 2.63 -1.89 -0.46
N TYR A 254 2.36 -0.86 0.30
CA TYR A 254 2.51 -0.81 1.75
C TYR A 254 1.17 -0.43 2.35
N TYR A 255 0.56 -1.34 3.08
CA TYR A 255 -0.60 -1.07 3.92
C TYR A 255 -0.08 -0.44 5.20
N ASP A 256 0.07 0.88 5.20
CA ASP A 256 0.78 1.59 6.24
C ASP A 256 -0.09 2.03 7.43
N GLU A 257 -1.41 1.75 7.36
CA GLU A 257 -2.35 1.71 8.49
C GLU A 257 -3.43 0.65 8.24
N PHE A 258 -3.71 -0.19 9.23
CA PHE A 258 -4.86 -1.08 9.27
C PHE A 258 -5.26 -1.33 10.73
N GLY A 259 -6.52 -1.12 11.08
CA GLY A 259 -6.98 -1.24 12.46
C GLY A 259 -8.36 -1.89 12.57
N VAL A 260 -8.52 -2.67 13.63
CA VAL A 260 -9.79 -3.26 14.07
C VAL A 260 -9.95 -2.90 15.54
N GLU A 261 -11.02 -2.19 15.91
CA GLU A 261 -11.22 -1.78 17.28
C GLU A 261 -11.84 -2.89 18.12
N ALA A 262 -11.31 -3.04 19.35
CA ALA A 262 -11.80 -4.03 20.31
C ALA A 262 -12.69 -3.39 21.37
N GLN A 263 -13.68 -4.15 21.84
CA GLN A 263 -14.46 -3.81 23.00
C GLN A 263 -13.59 -3.73 24.25
N ILE A 264 -13.76 -2.68 25.04
CA ILE A 264 -13.03 -2.54 26.29
C ILE A 264 -13.74 -3.36 27.38
N PRO A 265 -13.06 -4.34 28.00
CA PRO A 265 -13.66 -5.14 29.07
C PRO A 265 -13.95 -4.29 30.31
N PRO A 266 -15.01 -4.61 31.09
CA PRO A 266 -15.40 -3.82 32.27
C PRO A 266 -14.26 -3.57 33.26
N ALA A 267 -13.37 -4.53 33.44
CA ALA A 267 -12.21 -4.43 34.33
C ALA A 267 -11.20 -3.34 33.90
N LYS A 268 -11.23 -2.91 32.65
CA LYS A 268 -10.34 -1.88 32.09
C LYS A 268 -11.06 -0.55 31.81
N ALA A 269 -12.38 -0.49 31.95
CA ALA A 269 -13.19 0.67 31.59
C ALA A 269 -12.73 1.97 32.26
N SER A 270 -12.25 1.92 33.49
CA SER A 270 -11.75 3.09 34.21
C SER A 270 -10.50 3.74 33.65
N LEU A 271 -9.80 3.05 32.73
CA LEU A 271 -8.61 3.57 32.04
C LEU A 271 -8.97 4.48 30.87
N TYR A 272 -10.21 4.43 30.39
CA TYR A 272 -10.68 5.11 29.20
C TYR A 272 -11.63 6.26 29.52
N THR A 273 -11.79 7.17 28.56
CA THR A 273 -12.67 8.34 28.65
C THR A 273 -13.50 8.47 27.38
N GLY A 274 -14.55 9.30 27.42
CA GLY A 274 -15.39 9.51 26.24
C GLY A 274 -16.41 8.40 26.02
N ARG A 275 -16.90 8.29 24.80
CA ARG A 275 -17.90 7.28 24.41
C ARG A 275 -17.58 6.74 23.02
N GLU A 276 -17.66 5.45 22.86
CA GLU A 276 -17.51 4.75 21.59
C GLU A 276 -18.54 5.22 20.56
N PRO A 277 -18.14 5.66 19.35
CA PRO A 277 -19.07 5.96 18.27
C PRO A 277 -19.78 4.68 17.79
N VAL A 278 -21.08 4.74 17.61
CA VAL A 278 -21.89 3.57 17.18
C VAL A 278 -21.50 3.04 15.79
N THR A 279 -20.84 3.85 14.98
CA THR A 279 -20.39 3.47 13.63
C THR A 279 -19.15 2.56 13.63
N VAL A 280 -18.38 2.56 14.71
CA VAL A 280 -17.14 1.78 14.84
C VAL A 280 -17.43 0.27 14.93
N LYS A 281 -18.46 -0.12 15.67
CA LYS A 281 -18.85 -1.51 15.92
C LYS A 281 -17.69 -2.37 16.44
N PRO A 282 -17.09 -2.02 17.58
CA PRO A 282 -15.95 -2.72 18.13
C PRO A 282 -16.27 -4.19 18.40
N VAL A 283 -15.30 -5.07 18.23
CA VAL A 283 -15.45 -6.52 18.33
C VAL A 283 -14.79 -7.07 19.61
N PRO A 284 -15.16 -8.26 20.10
CA PRO A 284 -14.39 -8.93 21.14
C PRO A 284 -12.92 -9.12 20.75
N GLU A 285 -11.98 -9.06 21.71
CA GLU A 285 -10.53 -9.23 21.45
C GLU A 285 -10.20 -10.50 20.67
N ALA A 286 -10.89 -11.61 20.95
CA ALA A 286 -10.69 -12.85 20.19
C ALA A 286 -11.01 -12.70 18.69
N VAL A 287 -11.98 -11.86 18.35
CA VAL A 287 -12.35 -11.53 16.96
C VAL A 287 -11.33 -10.55 16.38
N GLN A 288 -10.90 -9.52 17.13
CA GLN A 288 -9.82 -8.61 16.72
C GLN A 288 -8.57 -9.40 16.33
N GLY A 289 -8.13 -10.34 17.19
CA GLY A 289 -6.96 -11.16 16.91
C GLY A 289 -7.15 -12.08 15.69
N ALA A 290 -8.35 -12.62 15.48
CA ALA A 290 -8.65 -13.41 14.28
C ALA A 290 -8.59 -12.55 13.01
N TYR A 291 -9.08 -11.31 13.06
CA TYR A 291 -9.06 -10.38 11.94
C TYR A 291 -7.63 -9.90 11.64
N TYR A 292 -6.82 -9.59 12.64
CA TYR A 292 -5.41 -9.28 12.44
C TYR A 292 -4.62 -10.45 11.85
N ARG A 293 -4.91 -11.68 12.27
CA ARG A 293 -4.33 -12.87 11.61
C ARG A 293 -4.72 -12.94 10.15
N GLN A 294 -6.01 -12.76 9.81
CA GLN A 294 -6.47 -12.73 8.42
C GLN A 294 -5.79 -11.62 7.61
N ALA A 295 -5.64 -10.43 8.19
CA ALA A 295 -4.96 -9.31 7.53
C ALA A 295 -3.49 -9.64 7.21
N VAL A 296 -2.77 -10.28 8.15
CA VAL A 296 -1.39 -10.74 7.94
C VAL A 296 -1.32 -11.80 6.83
N GLU A 297 -2.24 -12.78 6.82
CA GLU A 297 -2.32 -13.83 5.81
C GLU A 297 -2.64 -13.25 4.43
N LEU A 298 -3.64 -12.35 4.32
CA LEU A 298 -3.98 -11.66 3.07
C LEU A 298 -2.80 -10.86 2.52
N ALA A 299 -2.22 -9.99 3.33
CA ALA A 299 -1.11 -9.14 2.92
C ALA A 299 0.11 -9.97 2.49
N PHE A 300 0.41 -11.07 3.19
CA PHE A 300 1.50 -11.97 2.83
C PHE A 300 1.28 -12.64 1.46
N CYS A 301 0.04 -13.00 1.16
CA CYS A 301 -0.32 -13.69 -0.08
C CYS A 301 -0.45 -12.76 -1.29
N GLN A 302 -0.53 -11.46 -1.10
CA GLN A 302 -0.64 -10.46 -2.17
C GLN A 302 0.74 -10.14 -2.76
N PRO A 303 1.03 -10.44 -4.05
CA PRO A 303 2.39 -10.49 -4.58
C PRO A 303 3.20 -9.19 -4.49
N ASN A 304 2.53 -8.03 -4.61
CA ASN A 304 3.18 -6.71 -4.59
C ASN A 304 3.28 -6.13 -3.20
N VAL A 305 2.61 -6.70 -2.20
CA VAL A 305 2.62 -6.16 -0.83
C VAL A 305 3.98 -6.40 -0.19
N ARG A 306 4.55 -5.33 0.36
CA ARG A 306 5.85 -5.29 1.01
C ARG A 306 5.78 -4.92 2.48
N GLY A 307 4.64 -4.38 2.92
CA GLY A 307 4.42 -4.00 4.32
C GLY A 307 2.96 -4.04 4.71
N LEU A 308 2.70 -4.40 5.97
CA LEU A 308 1.42 -4.25 6.68
C LEU A 308 1.71 -3.66 8.05
N PHE A 309 1.07 -2.54 8.38
CA PHE A 309 1.22 -1.84 9.65
C PHE A 309 -0.11 -1.76 10.36
N LEU A 310 -0.19 -2.30 11.54
CA LEU A 310 -1.38 -2.17 12.39
C LEU A 310 -1.48 -0.75 12.95
N PHE A 311 -2.65 -0.30 13.28
CA PHE A 311 -2.94 1.02 13.84
C PHE A 311 -3.73 0.87 15.13
N HIS A 312 -3.22 0.94 16.27
CA HIS A 312 -1.94 1.18 16.93
C HIS A 312 -1.36 -0.10 17.58
N ALA A 313 -0.25 0.02 18.37
CA ALA A 313 0.18 -1.01 19.33
C ALA A 313 -0.53 -0.86 20.67
N ILE A 314 -0.71 0.37 21.13
CA ILE A 314 -1.33 0.74 22.40
C ILE A 314 -2.61 1.50 22.10
N ASP A 315 -3.70 1.15 22.77
CA ASP A 315 -4.98 1.85 22.64
C ASP A 315 -4.85 3.34 22.96
N GLU A 316 -5.61 4.17 22.27
CA GLU A 316 -5.84 5.55 22.69
C GLU A 316 -6.83 5.60 23.87
N ARG A 317 -6.65 6.57 24.76
CA ARG A 317 -7.47 6.71 25.98
C ARG A 317 -8.91 7.12 25.69
N ASP A 318 -9.11 7.99 24.70
CA ASP A 318 -10.44 8.51 24.34
C ASP A 318 -11.14 7.51 23.43
N LEU A 319 -12.30 7.00 23.88
CA LEU A 319 -13.13 6.07 23.10
C LEU A 319 -13.70 6.65 21.79
N ASN A 320 -13.62 7.97 21.57
CA ASN A 320 -13.89 8.54 20.23
C ASN A 320 -12.72 8.37 19.26
N ARG A 321 -11.62 7.75 19.70
CA ARG A 321 -10.42 7.46 18.92
C ARG A 321 -10.25 5.95 18.80
N TRP A 322 -9.01 5.47 18.65
CA TRP A 322 -8.73 4.10 18.28
C TRP A 322 -8.38 3.19 19.46
N GLN A 323 -9.16 2.14 19.66
CA GLN A 323 -8.89 1.04 20.60
C GLN A 323 -8.44 -0.22 19.84
N SER A 324 -7.62 0.00 18.83
CA SER A 324 -7.13 -1.03 17.89
C SER A 324 -5.79 -1.67 18.31
N GLY A 325 -5.23 -1.26 19.44
CA GLY A 325 -3.97 -1.77 19.97
C GLY A 325 -4.02 -3.23 20.39
N LEU A 326 -2.83 -3.84 20.55
CA LEU A 326 -2.63 -5.15 21.17
C LEU A 326 -2.33 -5.02 22.68
N PHE A 327 -2.16 -3.78 23.13
CA PHE A 327 -2.00 -3.41 24.53
C PHE A 327 -3.04 -2.37 24.91
N TYR A 328 -3.55 -2.48 26.12
CA TYR A 328 -4.37 -1.44 26.72
C TYR A 328 -3.54 -0.18 27.00
N ILE A 329 -4.21 0.92 27.35
CA ILE A 329 -3.55 2.19 27.67
C ILE A 329 -2.55 2.08 28.84
N ASP A 330 -2.74 1.13 29.76
CA ASP A 330 -1.81 0.82 30.84
C ASP A 330 -0.65 -0.12 30.42
N ARG A 331 -0.54 -0.42 29.12
CA ARG A 331 0.46 -1.32 28.51
C ARG A 331 0.33 -2.79 28.90
N SER A 332 -0.71 -3.20 29.62
CA SER A 332 -1.00 -4.61 29.79
C SER A 332 -1.50 -5.21 28.48
N ALA A 333 -1.11 -6.44 28.21
CA ALA A 333 -1.45 -7.12 26.97
C ALA A 333 -2.93 -7.48 26.89
N LYS A 334 -3.54 -7.30 25.71
CA LYS A 334 -4.85 -7.88 25.40
C LYS A 334 -4.73 -9.39 25.19
N SER A 335 -5.83 -10.10 25.30
CA SER A 335 -5.86 -11.57 25.20
C SER A 335 -5.47 -12.12 23.83
N ASP A 336 -5.62 -11.32 22.76
CA ASP A 336 -5.34 -11.67 21.39
C ASP A 336 -3.86 -11.52 20.98
N LEU A 337 -3.03 -10.82 21.77
CA LEU A 337 -1.61 -10.59 21.48
C LEU A 337 -0.87 -11.88 21.06
N ARG A 338 -1.14 -13.01 21.73
CA ARG A 338 -0.48 -14.28 21.42
C ARG A 338 -0.83 -14.79 20.02
N LEU A 339 -2.09 -14.66 19.61
CA LEU A 339 -2.57 -15.08 18.29
C LEU A 339 -1.95 -14.23 17.18
N VAL A 340 -1.97 -12.91 17.35
CA VAL A 340 -1.40 -11.96 16.38
C VAL A 340 0.10 -12.15 16.25
N ARG A 341 0.82 -12.26 17.36
CA ARG A 341 2.27 -12.55 17.38
C ARG A 341 2.61 -13.87 16.65
N ALA A 342 1.79 -14.90 16.84
CA ALA A 342 1.98 -16.17 16.15
C ALA A 342 1.83 -16.03 14.63
N ALA A 343 0.81 -15.30 14.16
CA ALA A 343 0.59 -15.02 12.74
C ALA A 343 1.75 -14.22 12.13
N ILE A 344 2.20 -13.17 12.79
CA ILE A 344 3.37 -12.37 12.38
C ILE A 344 4.63 -13.26 12.27
N SER A 345 4.87 -14.09 13.27
CA SER A 345 6.02 -15.01 13.27
C SER A 345 5.98 -16.03 12.15
N GLN A 346 4.78 -16.54 11.81
CA GLN A 346 4.59 -17.45 10.66
C GLN A 346 4.91 -16.73 9.34
N ALA A 347 4.38 -15.53 9.16
CA ALA A 347 4.64 -14.73 7.95
C ALA A 347 6.14 -14.40 7.80
N HIS A 348 6.83 -14.01 8.88
CA HIS A 348 8.28 -13.77 8.84
C HIS A 348 9.10 -15.00 8.43
N ARG A 349 8.63 -16.20 8.76
CA ARG A 349 9.28 -17.46 8.37
C ARG A 349 8.85 -17.95 6.97
N GLY A 350 7.94 -17.25 6.31
CA GLY A 350 7.41 -17.66 5.00
C GLY A 350 6.57 -18.94 5.04
N VAL A 351 5.96 -19.27 6.18
CA VAL A 351 5.17 -20.50 6.38
C VAL A 351 3.66 -20.28 6.37
N VAL A 352 3.18 -19.15 5.86
CA VAL A 352 1.74 -18.95 5.60
C VAL A 352 1.30 -19.91 4.52
N THR A 353 0.50 -20.91 4.90
CA THR A 353 0.07 -22.01 4.02
C THR A 353 -1.31 -21.78 3.43
N HIS A 354 -2.06 -20.84 3.96
CA HIS A 354 -3.41 -20.51 3.53
C HIS A 354 -3.50 -19.07 3.07
N CYS A 355 -3.98 -18.85 1.84
CA CYS A 355 -4.24 -17.53 1.28
C CYS A 355 -5.73 -17.31 1.18
N PRO A 356 -6.41 -16.79 2.21
CA PRO A 356 -7.84 -16.65 2.23
C PRO A 356 -8.32 -15.62 1.18
N GLY A 357 -9.44 -15.90 0.54
CA GLY A 357 -10.16 -14.93 -0.30
C GLY A 357 -9.48 -14.47 -1.59
N LEU A 358 -8.28 -14.95 -1.90
CA LEU A 358 -7.56 -14.54 -3.10
C LEU A 358 -8.02 -15.38 -4.31
N ALA A 359 -9.00 -14.87 -5.04
CA ALA A 359 -9.34 -15.32 -6.38
C ALA A 359 -8.57 -14.49 -7.43
N LEU A 360 -7.25 -14.32 -7.26
CA LEU A 360 -6.43 -13.63 -8.24
C LEU A 360 -6.49 -14.37 -9.58
N LEU A 361 -7.29 -13.83 -10.51
CA LEU A 361 -7.38 -14.30 -11.88
C LEU A 361 -6.70 -13.27 -12.78
N PRO A 362 -5.45 -13.52 -13.22
CA PRO A 362 -4.75 -12.60 -14.11
C PRO A 362 -5.57 -12.35 -15.36
N ARG A 363 -5.70 -11.08 -15.75
CA ARG A 363 -6.24 -10.68 -17.05
C ARG A 363 -5.08 -10.37 -17.96
N GLY A 364 -5.31 -10.36 -19.26
CA GLY A 364 -4.24 -10.01 -20.16
C GLY A 364 -4.65 -10.02 -21.62
N SER A 365 -3.67 -9.75 -22.47
CA SER A 365 -3.81 -9.81 -23.91
C SER A 365 -2.68 -10.64 -24.53
N LEU A 366 -3.01 -11.27 -25.67
CA LEU A 366 -2.08 -12.07 -26.46
C LEU A 366 -2.13 -11.59 -27.91
N VAL A 367 -0.98 -11.17 -28.41
CA VAL A 367 -0.79 -10.74 -29.80
C VAL A 367 0.29 -11.60 -30.45
N VAL A 368 0.08 -11.99 -31.70
CA VAL A 368 1.03 -12.82 -32.47
C VAL A 368 1.61 -12.01 -33.62
N ALA A 369 2.93 -11.99 -33.73
CA ALA A 369 3.67 -11.51 -34.89
C ALA A 369 4.40 -12.69 -35.55
N VAL A 370 4.35 -12.79 -36.88
CA VAL A 370 4.95 -13.91 -37.60
C VAL A 370 6.29 -13.58 -38.23
N ARG A 371 6.66 -12.30 -38.35
CA ARG A 371 7.92 -11.83 -38.91
C ARG A 371 8.71 -11.01 -37.90
N PRO A 372 10.06 -11.05 -37.88
CA PRO A 372 10.93 -11.92 -38.73
C PRO A 372 10.91 -13.39 -38.30
N VAL A 373 10.43 -13.71 -37.08
CA VAL A 373 10.23 -15.06 -36.52
C VAL A 373 8.90 -15.08 -35.78
N PRO A 374 8.14 -16.20 -35.83
CA PRO A 374 6.90 -16.33 -35.08
C PRO A 374 7.12 -16.10 -33.59
N GLN A 375 6.43 -15.11 -33.03
CA GLN A 375 6.49 -14.78 -31.62
C GLN A 375 5.12 -14.33 -31.09
N ALA A 376 4.84 -14.67 -29.87
CA ALA A 376 3.69 -14.14 -29.12
C ALA A 376 4.17 -13.03 -28.17
N THR A 377 3.41 -11.96 -28.09
CA THR A 377 3.57 -10.92 -27.07
C THR A 377 2.43 -11.05 -26.08
N LEU A 378 2.76 -11.38 -24.84
CA LEU A 378 1.84 -11.53 -23.74
C LEU A 378 1.95 -10.31 -22.83
N LEU A 379 0.81 -9.75 -22.43
CA LEU A 379 0.72 -8.73 -21.40
C LEU A 379 -0.23 -9.26 -20.31
N CYS A 380 0.21 -9.31 -19.05
CA CYS A 380 -0.62 -9.58 -17.89
C CYS A 380 -0.84 -8.28 -17.12
N ASP A 381 -2.00 -8.10 -16.50
CA ASP A 381 -2.31 -6.98 -15.60
C ASP A 381 -1.57 -7.09 -14.26
N ILE A 382 -1.37 -8.31 -13.76
CA ILE A 382 -0.60 -8.64 -12.56
C ILE A 382 0.52 -9.63 -12.89
N ASP A 383 1.45 -9.85 -11.97
CA ASP A 383 2.45 -10.91 -12.11
C ASP A 383 1.76 -12.25 -12.37
N CYS A 384 2.14 -12.94 -13.43
CA CYS A 384 1.52 -14.19 -13.80
C CYS A 384 2.53 -15.28 -14.19
N THR A 385 2.14 -16.53 -13.96
CA THR A 385 2.70 -17.67 -14.64
C THR A 385 1.86 -17.94 -15.90
N TYR A 386 2.51 -18.25 -17.00
CA TYR A 386 1.82 -18.52 -18.25
C TYR A 386 2.15 -19.87 -18.85
N VAL A 387 1.19 -20.42 -19.57
CA VAL A 387 1.40 -21.53 -20.51
C VAL A 387 0.84 -21.10 -21.87
N VAL A 388 1.73 -20.80 -22.81
CA VAL A 388 1.36 -20.52 -24.21
C VAL A 388 1.38 -21.82 -24.97
N THR A 389 0.28 -22.14 -25.65
CA THR A 389 0.12 -23.37 -26.44
C THR A 389 -0.22 -23.01 -27.90
N VAL A 390 0.56 -23.50 -28.83
CA VAL A 390 0.32 -23.42 -30.27
C VAL A 390 -0.28 -24.73 -30.74
N ARG A 391 -1.40 -24.67 -31.46
CA ARG A 391 -2.09 -25.86 -32.01
C ARG A 391 -2.28 -25.75 -33.51
N ARG A 392 -2.27 -26.91 -34.16
CA ARG A 392 -2.77 -27.12 -35.51
C ARG A 392 -3.88 -28.16 -35.47
N GLY A 393 -5.13 -27.69 -35.62
CA GLY A 393 -6.27 -28.50 -35.28
C GLY A 393 -6.23 -28.97 -33.82
N SER A 394 -6.38 -30.24 -33.58
CA SER A 394 -6.30 -30.86 -32.23
C SER A 394 -4.85 -31.07 -31.75
N ARG A 395 -3.86 -31.06 -32.66
CA ARG A 395 -2.48 -31.37 -32.33
C ARG A 395 -1.73 -30.15 -31.75
N VAL A 396 -1.03 -30.35 -30.62
CA VAL A 396 -0.09 -29.35 -30.07
C VAL A 396 1.15 -29.35 -30.92
N ALA A 397 1.48 -28.16 -31.47
CA ALA A 397 2.69 -27.90 -32.27
C ALA A 397 3.83 -27.35 -31.43
N ASP A 398 3.52 -26.51 -30.43
CA ASP A 398 4.51 -25.94 -29.50
C ASP A 398 3.84 -25.62 -28.15
N ARG A 399 4.65 -25.60 -27.09
CA ARG A 399 4.23 -25.21 -25.75
C ARG A 399 5.36 -24.53 -24.99
N SER A 400 5.15 -23.29 -24.59
CA SER A 400 6.07 -22.50 -23.79
C SER A 400 5.49 -22.16 -22.41
N ARG A 401 6.33 -22.20 -21.38
CA ARG A 401 5.95 -21.87 -20.00
C ARG A 401 6.92 -20.81 -19.45
N GLY A 402 6.44 -19.98 -18.54
CA GLY A 402 7.28 -19.00 -17.88
C GLY A 402 6.52 -18.08 -16.95
N ARG A 403 7.18 -17.00 -16.56
CA ARG A 403 6.62 -15.92 -15.76
C ARG A 403 6.65 -14.63 -16.55
N ALA A 404 5.62 -13.81 -16.38
CA ALA A 404 5.54 -12.46 -16.89
C ALA A 404 5.28 -11.51 -15.72
N VAL A 405 5.91 -10.34 -15.79
CA VAL A 405 5.72 -9.25 -14.83
C VAL A 405 4.48 -8.47 -15.25
N GLY A 406 3.60 -8.17 -14.31
CA GLY A 406 2.39 -7.40 -14.55
C GLY A 406 2.72 -6.02 -15.16
N GLY A 407 1.89 -5.57 -16.10
CA GLY A 407 2.11 -4.33 -16.84
C GLY A 407 3.27 -4.32 -17.84
N GLN A 408 4.03 -5.42 -17.97
CA GLN A 408 5.17 -5.50 -18.89
C GLN A 408 4.91 -6.52 -20.03
N ALA A 409 5.17 -6.09 -21.27
CA ALA A 409 5.05 -6.97 -22.42
C ALA A 409 6.14 -8.07 -22.40
N LYS A 410 5.72 -9.32 -22.37
CA LYS A 410 6.58 -10.50 -22.44
C LYS A 410 6.60 -11.06 -23.86
N ARG A 411 7.73 -11.01 -24.53
CA ARG A 411 7.91 -11.66 -25.83
C ARG A 411 8.29 -13.13 -25.64
N ILE A 412 7.57 -14.00 -26.33
CA ILE A 412 7.71 -15.46 -26.27
C ILE A 412 7.93 -15.95 -27.69
N ARG A 413 9.11 -16.51 -27.96
CA ARG A 413 9.38 -17.12 -29.26
C ARG A 413 8.55 -18.39 -29.37
N LEU A 414 7.79 -18.50 -30.47
CA LEU A 414 7.07 -19.73 -30.81
C LEU A 414 8.04 -20.68 -31.53
N GLY A 415 7.93 -21.97 -31.25
CA GLY A 415 8.88 -22.98 -31.78
C GLY A 415 8.91 -23.07 -33.28
N LEU A 416 9.64 -24.05 -33.81
CA LEU A 416 9.76 -24.28 -35.25
C LEU A 416 8.43 -24.68 -35.87
N LEU A 417 7.72 -23.71 -36.43
CA LEU A 417 6.46 -23.87 -37.13
C LEU A 417 6.70 -23.97 -38.63
N ARG A 418 5.92 -24.81 -39.34
CA ARG A 418 6.06 -25.00 -40.77
C ARG A 418 5.39 -23.87 -41.55
N SER A 419 6.09 -23.36 -42.58
CA SER A 419 5.57 -22.38 -43.53
C SER A 419 4.34 -22.91 -44.28
N GLY A 420 3.45 -22.02 -44.69
CA GLY A 420 2.22 -22.34 -45.41
C GLY A 420 1.11 -22.94 -44.58
N LEU A 421 1.29 -23.05 -43.26
CA LEU A 421 0.29 -23.67 -42.38
C LEU A 421 -0.37 -22.66 -41.43
N HIS A 422 -1.63 -22.97 -41.07
CA HIS A 422 -2.44 -22.20 -40.10
C HIS A 422 -2.33 -22.81 -38.72
N TYR A 423 -2.21 -21.95 -37.73
CA TYR A 423 -2.08 -22.30 -36.33
C TYR A 423 -3.03 -21.46 -35.47
N MET A 424 -3.28 -21.95 -34.27
CA MET A 424 -4.02 -21.26 -33.23
C MET A 424 -3.12 -21.16 -31.99
N VAL A 425 -2.98 -19.98 -31.41
CA VAL A 425 -2.27 -19.81 -30.15
C VAL A 425 -3.25 -19.44 -29.04
N THR A 426 -3.05 -20.03 -27.88
CA THR A 426 -3.78 -19.71 -26.62
C THR A 426 -2.79 -19.48 -25.51
N ALA A 427 -3.14 -18.67 -24.53
CA ALA A 427 -2.39 -18.55 -23.29
C ALA A 427 -3.30 -18.83 -22.10
N SER A 428 -2.83 -19.66 -21.18
CA SER A 428 -3.41 -19.87 -19.86
C SER A 428 -2.56 -19.12 -18.85
N LEU A 429 -3.17 -18.28 -18.04
CA LEU A 429 -2.53 -17.40 -17.05
C LEU A 429 -2.99 -17.78 -15.66
N SER A 430 -2.07 -17.90 -14.71
CA SER A 430 -2.38 -18.06 -13.29
C SER A 430 -1.54 -17.14 -12.43
N ALA A 431 -2.11 -16.63 -11.35
CA ALA A 431 -1.33 -15.88 -10.36
C ALA A 431 -0.38 -16.85 -9.61
N PRO A 432 0.86 -16.42 -9.30
CA PRO A 432 1.80 -17.26 -8.55
C PRO A 432 1.25 -17.74 -7.20
N VAL A 433 0.38 -16.94 -6.58
CA VAL A 433 -0.24 -17.24 -5.29
C VAL A 433 -1.53 -18.07 -5.41
N ASN A 434 -2.08 -18.24 -6.62
CA ASN A 434 -3.27 -19.02 -6.88
C ASN A 434 -3.09 -19.90 -8.15
N PRO A 435 -2.12 -20.83 -8.16
CA PRO A 435 -1.77 -21.61 -9.35
C PRO A 435 -2.85 -22.59 -9.80
N GLY A 436 -3.80 -22.91 -8.93
CA GLY A 436 -4.93 -23.81 -9.23
C GLY A 436 -6.02 -23.18 -10.10
N HIS A 437 -6.04 -21.85 -10.23
CA HIS A 437 -7.03 -21.13 -11.01
C HIS A 437 -6.34 -20.40 -12.17
N ALA A 438 -6.86 -20.59 -13.38
CA ALA A 438 -6.27 -19.99 -14.57
C ALA A 438 -7.32 -19.31 -15.46
N THR A 439 -6.95 -18.11 -15.94
CA THR A 439 -7.66 -17.45 -17.02
C THR A 439 -7.11 -17.92 -18.36
N VAL A 440 -7.99 -18.31 -19.29
CA VAL A 440 -7.59 -18.66 -20.65
C VAL A 440 -7.90 -17.48 -21.58
N LEU A 441 -6.85 -16.91 -22.17
CA LEU A 441 -7.00 -15.83 -23.14
C LEU A 441 -7.61 -16.35 -24.45
N ARG A 442 -8.36 -15.48 -25.13
CA ARG A 442 -8.98 -15.78 -26.41
C ARG A 442 -7.92 -16.32 -27.40
N ALA A 443 -8.27 -17.37 -28.09
CA ALA A 443 -7.41 -17.96 -29.10
C ALA A 443 -7.15 -16.98 -30.26
N VAL A 444 -5.88 -16.86 -30.68
CA VAL A 444 -5.45 -15.99 -31.78
C VAL A 444 -5.03 -16.87 -32.96
N PRO A 445 -5.76 -16.83 -34.12
CA PRO A 445 -5.35 -17.53 -35.33
C PRO A 445 -4.20 -16.80 -36.02
N PHE A 446 -3.27 -17.54 -36.61
CA PHE A 446 -2.21 -16.99 -37.45
C PHE A 446 -1.72 -18.01 -38.47
N ALA A 447 -1.15 -17.50 -39.55
CA ALA A 447 -0.48 -18.31 -40.58
C ALA A 447 1.00 -18.00 -40.62
N VAL A 448 1.82 -19.02 -40.79
CA VAL A 448 3.26 -18.83 -41.00
C VAL A 448 3.49 -18.69 -42.52
N PRO A 449 4.04 -17.56 -42.99
CA PRO A 449 4.23 -17.30 -44.42
C PRO A 449 5.18 -18.30 -45.07
#